data_7faea0fd33901f0e327b23163768910c
#
_entry.id   7faea0fd33901f0e327b23163768910c
#
_cell.length_a   1.000
_cell.length_b   1.000
_cell.length_c   1.000
_cell.angle_alpha   90.00
_cell.angle_beta   90.00
_cell.angle_gamma   90.00
#
_symmetry.space_group_name_H-M   'P 1'
#
loop_
_entity.id
_entity.type
_entity.pdbx_description
1 polymer ?
#
loop_
_entity_poly.entity_id
_entity_poly.type
_entity_poly.pdbx_seq_one_letter_code
_entity_poly.pdbx_strand_id
1 'polypeptide(L)'
;MATSKFERLGGPGKFGAWVRYGGKPITQQQLDFAVKNYSVAILQPWELEAARYLKKHAPQMVVLAYKCLSSTRSYEPGPIYSSGLSFAQAVSLANSGKDFFAHRLNGDRIEWKGYSKHYQMQVWNPGYRWYWVDSVVREMRDSPFDGVMGDNDVENDYYGLNLPIQGVPSMTTIREGLDRLVASAGAELNGIGKILVPNIAESRLRWGKWERHSAYGGGFEEVWLGWGPNDYLASPYAVMQGRDIARGSGGDVSLGVYLTGLKRGASTQKKVTILRTPLSDRKSPLTGTDENFLYGLAGFWVFGGGAFTGISATHHDAYDEIPHAPELTFDLGDAAGGIVVQGTVQTRTFTRGWAALNTGSKDVTVKVPSNLVDAANRPVPSSFTLRAHQGV
;
A
#
# COMPACT_ATOMS: atom_id res chain seq x y z
N MET A 1 17.58 9.76 -20.27
CA MET A 1 16.64 9.62 -19.14
C MET A 1 15.47 8.81 -19.65
N ALA A 2 15.25 7.62 -19.12
CA ALA A 2 14.09 6.82 -19.49
C ALA A 2 12.83 7.58 -19.05
N THR A 3 12.01 7.98 -19.98
CA THR A 3 10.68 8.52 -19.74
C THR A 3 9.90 7.44 -18.97
N SER A 4 9.45 7.76 -17.76
CA SER A 4 8.76 6.80 -16.90
C SER A 4 7.50 6.30 -17.61
N LYS A 5 7.34 4.99 -17.68
CA LYS A 5 6.14 4.30 -18.18
C LYS A 5 4.83 4.68 -17.45
N PHE A 6 4.94 5.46 -16.37
CA PHE A 6 3.89 5.67 -15.38
C PHE A 6 3.38 7.11 -15.34
N GLU A 7 3.31 7.77 -16.48
CA GLU A 7 2.79 9.16 -16.55
C GLU A 7 1.32 9.29 -16.15
N ARG A 8 0.55 8.21 -16.18
CA ARG A 8 -0.83 8.14 -15.66
C ARG A 8 -1.15 6.73 -15.21
N LEU A 9 -1.47 6.54 -13.96
CA LEU A 9 -2.19 5.37 -13.49
C LEU A 9 -3.67 5.55 -13.80
N GLY A 10 -4.18 4.71 -14.66
CA GLY A 10 -5.59 4.70 -15.01
C GLY A 10 -6.06 5.92 -15.82
N GLY A 11 -7.13 5.73 -16.55
CA GLY A 11 -7.91 6.81 -17.14
C GLY A 11 -8.84 7.45 -16.11
N PRO A 12 -9.60 8.48 -16.48
CA PRO A 12 -10.68 9.01 -15.66
C PRO A 12 -11.57 7.87 -15.14
N GLY A 13 -11.88 7.86 -13.86
CA GLY A 13 -12.71 6.83 -13.24
C GLY A 13 -12.04 5.48 -12.97
N LYS A 14 -10.70 5.41 -12.95
CA LYS A 14 -9.94 4.21 -12.58
C LYS A 14 -9.01 4.50 -11.42
N PHE A 15 -9.56 4.60 -10.23
CA PHE A 15 -8.81 4.87 -8.99
C PHE A 15 -8.67 3.62 -8.12
N GLY A 16 -9.12 2.46 -8.58
CA GLY A 16 -9.04 1.22 -7.85
C GLY A 16 -7.66 0.58 -7.91
N ALA A 17 -7.23 -0.01 -6.78
CA ALA A 17 -6.10 -0.88 -6.69
C ALA A 17 -6.55 -2.29 -6.30
N TRP A 18 -6.19 -3.29 -7.07
CA TRP A 18 -6.41 -4.69 -6.74
C TRP A 18 -5.23 -5.20 -5.91
N VAL A 19 -5.37 -5.12 -4.61
CA VAL A 19 -4.40 -5.70 -3.67
C VAL A 19 -4.78 -7.17 -3.51
N ARG A 20 -4.17 -8.01 -4.34
CA ARG A 20 -4.47 -9.43 -4.43
C ARG A 20 -3.18 -10.23 -4.37
N TYR A 21 -2.82 -10.67 -3.19
CA TYR A 21 -1.71 -11.62 -2.96
C TYR A 21 -2.12 -12.80 -2.07
N GLY A 22 -3.39 -13.17 -2.14
CA GLY A 22 -3.93 -14.40 -1.57
C GLY A 22 -3.55 -15.65 -2.38
N GLY A 23 -4.06 -16.81 -1.96
CA GLY A 23 -3.66 -18.10 -2.50
C GLY A 23 -4.65 -18.74 -3.49
N LYS A 24 -5.88 -18.22 -3.61
CA LYS A 24 -6.89 -18.81 -4.51
C LYS A 24 -6.55 -18.53 -5.98
N PRO A 25 -6.87 -19.47 -6.89
CA PRO A 25 -6.70 -19.22 -8.33
C PRO A 25 -7.48 -17.99 -8.81
N ILE A 26 -6.89 -17.24 -9.73
CA ILE A 26 -7.56 -16.11 -10.38
C ILE A 26 -8.47 -16.65 -11.47
N THR A 27 -9.73 -16.18 -11.49
CA THR A 27 -10.69 -16.52 -12.54
C THR A 27 -10.61 -15.52 -13.70
N GLN A 28 -11.05 -15.95 -14.90
CA GLN A 28 -11.15 -15.05 -16.05
C GLN A 28 -12.06 -13.84 -15.76
N GLN A 29 -13.17 -14.06 -15.06
CA GLN A 29 -14.08 -12.98 -14.67
C GLN A 29 -13.39 -11.92 -13.80
N GLN A 30 -12.51 -12.33 -12.88
CA GLN A 30 -11.73 -11.40 -12.06
C GLN A 30 -10.74 -10.59 -12.92
N LEU A 31 -10.09 -11.23 -13.89
CA LEU A 31 -9.17 -10.55 -14.81
C LEU A 31 -9.90 -9.51 -15.66
N ASP A 32 -11.05 -9.87 -16.24
CA ASP A 32 -11.86 -8.95 -17.05
C ASP A 32 -12.36 -7.78 -16.21
N PHE A 33 -12.77 -8.04 -14.98
CA PHE A 33 -13.17 -7.02 -14.05
C PHE A 33 -12.02 -6.08 -13.69
N ALA A 34 -10.83 -6.62 -13.45
CA ALA A 34 -9.64 -5.84 -13.13
C ALA A 34 -9.23 -4.93 -14.31
N VAL A 35 -9.23 -5.45 -15.53
CA VAL A 35 -8.98 -4.66 -16.76
C VAL A 35 -9.90 -3.47 -16.85
N LYS A 36 -11.17 -3.65 -16.49
CA LYS A 36 -12.18 -2.60 -16.56
C LYS A 36 -12.04 -1.54 -15.46
N ASN A 37 -11.71 -1.95 -14.24
CA ASN A 37 -11.96 -1.14 -13.03
C ASN A 37 -10.71 -0.73 -12.26
N TYR A 38 -9.55 -1.38 -12.47
CA TYR A 38 -8.36 -1.12 -11.67
C TYR A 38 -7.25 -0.43 -12.47
N SER A 39 -6.44 0.36 -11.76
CA SER A 39 -5.24 1.00 -12.28
C SER A 39 -3.96 0.31 -11.82
N VAL A 40 -4.04 -0.43 -10.72
CA VAL A 40 -2.94 -1.17 -10.11
C VAL A 40 -3.42 -2.57 -9.76
N ALA A 41 -2.55 -3.57 -9.93
CA ALA A 41 -2.73 -4.92 -9.40
C ALA A 41 -1.45 -5.40 -8.72
N ILE A 42 -1.58 -6.03 -7.56
CA ILE A 42 -0.53 -6.76 -6.88
C ILE A 42 -0.91 -8.23 -6.93
N LEU A 43 -0.08 -9.06 -7.54
CA LEU A 43 -0.31 -10.49 -7.74
C LEU A 43 0.80 -11.31 -7.10
N GLN A 44 0.55 -12.60 -6.89
CA GLN A 44 1.62 -13.51 -6.54
C GLN A 44 2.63 -13.66 -7.69
N PRO A 45 3.93 -13.84 -7.40
CA PRO A 45 4.97 -13.83 -8.43
C PRO A 45 4.86 -14.97 -9.46
N TRP A 46 4.18 -16.07 -9.13
CA TRP A 46 3.92 -17.19 -10.05
C TRP A 46 2.71 -16.99 -10.96
N GLU A 47 1.91 -15.94 -10.77
CA GLU A 47 0.72 -15.64 -11.56
C GLU A 47 1.06 -14.92 -12.88
N LEU A 48 2.05 -15.45 -13.58
CA LEU A 48 2.62 -14.83 -14.79
C LEU A 48 1.58 -14.67 -15.92
N GLU A 49 0.68 -15.64 -16.08
CA GLU A 49 -0.34 -15.58 -17.13
C GLU A 49 -1.38 -14.48 -16.82
N ALA A 50 -1.77 -14.34 -15.55
CA ALA A 50 -2.63 -13.25 -15.14
C ALA A 50 -1.96 -11.89 -15.39
N ALA A 51 -0.69 -11.75 -15.03
CA ALA A 51 0.07 -10.52 -15.30
C ALA A 51 0.16 -10.22 -16.81
N ARG A 52 0.44 -11.23 -17.66
CA ARG A 52 0.44 -11.07 -19.14
C ARG A 52 -0.93 -10.63 -19.66
N TYR A 53 -2.00 -11.25 -19.16
CA TYR A 53 -3.36 -10.89 -19.54
C TYR A 53 -3.66 -9.44 -19.20
N LEU A 54 -3.39 -9.00 -17.96
CA LEU A 54 -3.61 -7.61 -17.53
C LEU A 54 -2.79 -6.62 -18.37
N LYS A 55 -1.52 -6.90 -18.60
CA LYS A 55 -0.65 -6.03 -19.42
C LYS A 55 -1.08 -5.97 -20.88
N LYS A 56 -1.62 -7.06 -21.44
CA LYS A 56 -2.15 -7.09 -22.80
C LYS A 56 -3.42 -6.26 -22.96
N HIS A 57 -4.36 -6.39 -22.02
CA HIS A 57 -5.70 -5.79 -22.13
C HIS A 57 -5.84 -4.44 -21.43
N ALA A 58 -4.94 -4.12 -20.49
CA ALA A 58 -4.85 -2.83 -19.80
C ALA A 58 -3.37 -2.39 -19.70
N PRO A 59 -2.71 -2.02 -20.80
CA PRO A 59 -1.27 -1.73 -20.83
C PRO A 59 -0.85 -0.60 -19.87
N GLN A 60 -1.77 0.30 -19.52
CA GLN A 60 -1.53 1.38 -18.56
C GLN A 60 -1.62 0.91 -17.08
N MET A 61 -2.16 -0.28 -16.82
CA MET A 61 -2.22 -0.81 -15.47
C MET A 61 -0.80 -1.13 -14.99
N VAL A 62 -0.50 -0.74 -13.75
CA VAL A 62 0.72 -1.18 -13.06
C VAL A 62 0.47 -2.54 -12.42
N VAL A 63 1.25 -3.53 -12.81
CA VAL A 63 1.13 -4.90 -12.29
C VAL A 63 2.40 -5.25 -11.53
N LEU A 64 2.28 -5.47 -10.22
CA LEU A 64 3.39 -5.73 -9.31
C LEU A 64 3.38 -7.18 -8.83
N ALA A 65 4.56 -7.78 -8.74
CA ALA A 65 4.76 -9.07 -8.09
C ALA A 65 4.91 -8.87 -6.58
N TYR A 66 4.19 -9.65 -5.79
CA TYR A 66 4.40 -9.72 -4.35
C TYR A 66 5.77 -10.34 -4.02
N LYS A 67 6.55 -9.70 -3.15
CA LYS A 67 7.79 -10.27 -2.59
C LYS A 67 7.95 -9.87 -1.13
N CYS A 68 8.11 -10.86 -0.25
CA CYS A 68 8.42 -10.59 1.15
C CYS A 68 9.88 -10.17 1.33
N LEU A 69 10.11 -9.04 2.01
CA LEU A 69 11.45 -8.53 2.32
C LEU A 69 12.10 -9.29 3.49
N SER A 70 11.27 -9.74 4.44
CA SER A 70 11.74 -10.11 5.78
C SER A 70 11.64 -11.60 6.10
N SER A 71 10.92 -12.39 5.31
CA SER A 71 10.77 -13.83 5.59
C SER A 71 10.94 -14.72 4.37
N THR A 72 11.15 -16.02 4.64
CA THR A 72 10.99 -17.11 3.67
C THR A 72 9.95 -18.09 4.18
N ARG A 73 9.31 -18.83 3.26
CA ARG A 73 8.18 -19.70 3.55
C ARG A 73 8.51 -21.16 3.19
N SER A 74 8.36 -22.09 4.15
CA SER A 74 8.73 -23.48 3.92
C SER A 74 7.67 -24.31 3.17
N TYR A 75 6.49 -23.76 2.95
CA TYR A 75 5.38 -24.44 2.27
C TYR A 75 5.27 -24.13 0.76
N GLU A 76 6.04 -23.18 0.25
CA GLU A 76 5.99 -22.81 -1.16
C GLU A 76 6.69 -23.87 -2.02
N PRO A 77 6.00 -24.46 -3.01
CA PRO A 77 6.58 -25.55 -3.81
C PRO A 77 7.60 -25.07 -4.85
N GLY A 78 7.57 -23.78 -5.21
CA GLY A 78 8.39 -23.22 -6.28
C GLY A 78 7.93 -23.65 -7.69
N PRO A 79 8.70 -23.34 -8.74
CA PRO A 79 10.06 -22.76 -8.73
C PRO A 79 10.10 -21.22 -8.50
N ILE A 80 8.95 -20.54 -8.52
CA ILE A 80 8.85 -19.10 -8.24
C ILE A 80 8.31 -18.93 -6.82
N TYR A 81 8.93 -18.06 -6.04
CA TYR A 81 8.65 -17.90 -4.61
C TYR A 81 8.24 -16.48 -4.28
N SER A 82 7.44 -16.32 -3.24
CA SER A 82 7.06 -14.98 -2.72
C SER A 82 8.15 -14.30 -1.91
N SER A 83 9.26 -14.98 -1.63
CA SER A 83 10.46 -14.44 -0.99
C SER A 83 11.59 -14.29 -2.00
N GLY A 84 12.59 -13.45 -1.71
CA GLY A 84 13.77 -13.34 -2.57
C GLY A 84 14.74 -14.51 -2.43
N LEU A 85 14.71 -15.20 -1.28
CA LEU A 85 15.48 -16.41 -1.02
C LEU A 85 14.51 -17.50 -0.57
N SER A 86 14.38 -18.59 -1.34
CA SER A 86 13.49 -19.68 -0.97
C SER A 86 13.96 -20.38 0.29
N PHE A 87 13.02 -21.04 0.99
CA PHE A 87 13.36 -21.80 2.20
C PHE A 87 14.42 -22.88 1.94
N ALA A 88 14.28 -23.62 0.84
CA ALA A 88 15.23 -24.67 0.46
C ALA A 88 16.64 -24.09 0.19
N GLN A 89 16.74 -22.96 -0.51
CA GLN A 89 18.01 -22.26 -0.72
C GLN A 89 18.59 -21.77 0.60
N ALA A 90 17.78 -21.17 1.48
CA ALA A 90 18.22 -20.71 2.79
C ALA A 90 18.78 -21.85 3.65
N VAL A 91 18.11 -23.01 3.64
CA VAL A 91 18.61 -24.23 4.34
C VAL A 91 19.92 -24.72 3.72
N SER A 92 20.03 -24.78 2.41
CA SER A 92 21.27 -25.20 1.72
C SER A 92 22.44 -24.27 2.06
N LEU A 93 22.20 -22.98 2.07
CA LEU A 93 23.22 -21.98 2.46
C LEU A 93 23.62 -22.14 3.94
N ALA A 94 22.65 -22.33 4.84
CA ALA A 94 22.94 -22.57 6.26
C ALA A 94 23.83 -23.81 6.46
N ASN A 95 23.53 -24.90 5.76
CA ASN A 95 24.33 -26.13 5.81
C ASN A 95 25.76 -25.94 5.25
N SER A 96 25.97 -24.92 4.42
CA SER A 96 27.31 -24.55 3.90
C SER A 96 28.00 -23.47 4.74
N GLY A 97 27.48 -23.15 5.92
CA GLY A 97 28.05 -22.16 6.83
C GLY A 97 27.61 -20.71 6.55
N LYS A 98 26.64 -20.50 5.67
CA LYS A 98 26.05 -19.17 5.36
C LYS A 98 24.61 -19.13 5.83
N ASP A 99 24.43 -19.08 7.15
CA ASP A 99 23.06 -19.07 7.73
C ASP A 99 22.48 -17.66 7.72
N PHE A 100 21.37 -17.50 7.04
CA PHE A 100 20.63 -16.24 6.94
C PHE A 100 19.27 -16.26 7.67
N PHE A 101 18.95 -17.36 8.36
CA PHE A 101 17.81 -17.37 9.27
C PHE A 101 18.10 -16.52 10.50
N ALA A 102 17.09 -15.79 10.98
CA ALA A 102 17.17 -15.17 12.31
C ALA A 102 17.01 -16.23 13.39
N HIS A 103 17.80 -16.10 14.46
CA HIS A 103 17.80 -17.05 15.56
C HIS A 103 17.53 -16.36 16.90
N ARG A 104 16.79 -17.05 17.76
CA ARG A 104 16.67 -16.71 19.17
C ARG A 104 18.03 -16.88 19.86
N LEU A 105 18.16 -16.35 21.07
CA LEU A 105 19.40 -16.48 21.84
C LEU A 105 19.77 -17.96 22.14
N ASN A 106 18.79 -18.85 22.18
CA ASN A 106 18.99 -20.29 22.37
C ASN A 106 19.36 -21.05 21.08
N GLY A 107 19.41 -20.37 19.94
CA GLY A 107 19.76 -20.93 18.64
C GLY A 107 18.60 -21.38 17.77
N ASP A 108 17.36 -21.34 18.26
CA ASP A 108 16.19 -21.71 17.47
C ASP A 108 15.93 -20.71 16.35
N ARG A 109 15.56 -21.19 15.16
CA ARG A 109 15.06 -20.34 14.08
C ARG A 109 13.76 -19.66 14.49
N ILE A 110 13.58 -18.42 14.09
CA ILE A 110 12.38 -17.65 14.43
C ILE A 110 11.31 -17.87 13.37
N GLU A 111 10.26 -18.59 13.75
CA GLU A 111 9.01 -18.64 13.00
C GLU A 111 8.08 -17.52 13.47
N TRP A 112 7.38 -16.89 12.53
CA TRP A 112 6.52 -15.75 12.82
C TRP A 112 5.25 -16.15 13.59
N LYS A 113 4.96 -15.46 14.66
CA LYS A 113 3.70 -15.61 15.39
C LYS A 113 2.53 -15.23 14.49
N GLY A 114 1.53 -16.10 14.39
CA GLY A 114 0.35 -15.88 13.55
C GLY A 114 0.51 -16.32 12.08
N TYR A 115 1.74 -16.52 11.62
CA TYR A 115 2.04 -16.92 10.23
C TYR A 115 2.91 -18.17 10.22
N SER A 116 2.25 -19.33 10.40
CA SER A 116 2.95 -20.61 10.44
C SER A 116 3.80 -20.84 9.19
N LYS A 117 4.99 -21.43 9.40
CA LYS A 117 5.96 -21.74 8.36
C LYS A 117 6.57 -20.52 7.64
N HIS A 118 6.40 -19.31 8.20
CA HIS A 118 7.15 -18.13 7.81
C HIS A 118 8.35 -17.96 8.74
N TYR A 119 9.54 -17.97 8.21
CA TYR A 119 10.79 -17.87 8.97
C TYR A 119 11.43 -16.50 8.74
N GLN A 120 11.69 -15.78 9.84
CA GLN A 120 12.38 -14.50 9.81
C GLN A 120 13.77 -14.65 9.22
N MET A 121 14.11 -13.77 8.29
CA MET A 121 15.43 -13.69 7.70
C MET A 121 16.24 -12.53 8.29
N GLN A 122 17.57 -12.63 8.23
CA GLN A 122 18.51 -11.62 8.73
C GLN A 122 18.59 -10.41 7.77
N VAL A 123 17.56 -9.57 7.70
CA VAL A 123 17.52 -8.38 6.84
C VAL A 123 18.71 -7.42 7.11
N TRP A 124 19.27 -7.45 8.29
CA TRP A 124 20.47 -6.69 8.69
C TRP A 124 21.77 -7.28 8.12
N ASN A 125 21.77 -8.53 7.67
CA ASN A 125 22.94 -9.20 7.10
C ASN A 125 23.16 -8.81 5.64
N PRO A 126 24.32 -8.26 5.26
CA PRO A 126 24.59 -7.87 3.88
C PRO A 126 24.54 -9.04 2.89
N GLY A 127 24.93 -10.25 3.31
CA GLY A 127 24.84 -11.46 2.50
C GLY A 127 23.40 -11.80 2.15
N TYR A 128 22.49 -11.79 3.15
CA TYR A 128 21.05 -11.99 2.88
C TYR A 128 20.53 -10.98 1.86
N ARG A 129 20.82 -9.67 2.07
CA ARG A 129 20.34 -8.62 1.16
C ARG A 129 20.85 -8.83 -0.26
N TRP A 130 22.12 -9.23 -0.42
CA TRP A 130 22.69 -9.52 -1.73
C TRP A 130 21.95 -10.68 -2.42
N TYR A 131 21.71 -11.80 -1.72
CA TYR A 131 20.97 -12.93 -2.29
C TYR A 131 19.54 -12.57 -2.64
N TRP A 132 18.86 -11.80 -1.79
CA TRP A 132 17.51 -11.34 -2.05
C TRP A 132 17.45 -10.49 -3.32
N VAL A 133 18.29 -9.49 -3.42
CA VAL A 133 18.35 -8.55 -4.55
C VAL A 133 18.69 -9.27 -5.85
N ASP A 134 19.75 -10.06 -5.87
CA ASP A 134 20.20 -10.80 -7.05
C ASP A 134 19.11 -11.74 -7.58
N SER A 135 18.46 -12.49 -6.68
CA SER A 135 17.40 -13.42 -7.04
C SER A 135 16.17 -12.72 -7.62
N VAL A 136 15.70 -11.66 -6.95
CA VAL A 136 14.51 -10.92 -7.39
C VAL A 136 14.76 -10.16 -8.69
N VAL A 137 15.93 -9.53 -8.85
CA VAL A 137 16.28 -8.83 -10.09
C VAL A 137 16.35 -9.79 -11.28
N ARG A 138 16.95 -10.96 -11.10
CA ARG A 138 16.98 -11.99 -12.16
C ARG A 138 15.59 -12.46 -12.54
N GLU A 139 14.72 -12.71 -11.55
CA GLU A 139 13.35 -13.15 -11.80
C GLU A 139 12.53 -12.08 -12.52
N MET A 140 12.71 -10.81 -12.15
CA MET A 140 11.93 -9.70 -12.70
C MET A 140 12.37 -9.28 -14.11
N ARG A 141 13.60 -9.56 -14.52
CA ARG A 141 14.19 -9.08 -15.79
C ARG A 141 13.28 -9.33 -16.99
N ASP A 142 12.82 -10.56 -17.16
CA ASP A 142 12.01 -11.01 -18.29
C ASP A 142 10.54 -11.28 -17.91
N SER A 143 10.15 -10.88 -16.71
CA SER A 143 8.79 -11.08 -16.22
C SER A 143 7.80 -10.08 -16.82
N PRO A 144 6.50 -10.40 -16.88
CA PRO A 144 5.47 -9.47 -17.32
C PRO A 144 5.16 -8.36 -16.32
N PHE A 145 5.65 -8.45 -15.08
CA PHE A 145 5.43 -7.47 -14.05
C PHE A 145 6.15 -6.15 -14.33
N ASP A 146 5.55 -5.04 -13.94
CA ASP A 146 6.20 -3.72 -14.01
C ASP A 146 7.22 -3.52 -12.86
N GLY A 147 7.13 -4.33 -11.82
CA GLY A 147 8.01 -4.29 -10.66
C GLY A 147 7.55 -5.17 -9.52
N VAL A 148 7.99 -4.84 -8.34
CA VAL A 148 7.78 -5.60 -7.11
C VAL A 148 7.04 -4.77 -6.07
N MET A 149 6.02 -5.36 -5.43
CA MET A 149 5.54 -4.90 -4.13
C MET A 149 6.34 -5.63 -3.06
N GLY A 150 7.16 -4.87 -2.33
CA GLY A 150 8.01 -5.39 -1.26
C GLY A 150 7.29 -5.39 0.08
N ASP A 151 6.75 -6.53 0.49
CA ASP A 151 5.99 -6.65 1.73
C ASP A 151 6.86 -6.80 2.97
N ASN A 152 6.31 -6.48 4.13
CA ASN A 152 6.95 -6.58 5.45
C ASN A 152 8.15 -5.64 5.64
N ASP A 153 8.01 -4.41 5.19
CA ASP A 153 8.86 -3.28 5.53
C ASP A 153 8.45 -2.67 6.88
N VAL A 154 8.69 -3.44 7.94
CA VAL A 154 8.12 -3.23 9.28
C VAL A 154 8.83 -2.18 10.13
N GLU A 155 8.06 -1.48 10.97
CA GLU A 155 8.59 -0.54 11.98
C GLU A 155 8.64 -1.13 13.39
N ASN A 156 7.78 -2.09 13.71
CA ASN A 156 7.67 -2.70 15.03
C ASN A 156 7.75 -4.23 14.95
N ASP A 157 7.83 -4.87 16.11
CA ASP A 157 7.79 -6.32 16.23
C ASP A 157 6.35 -6.83 16.11
N TYR A 158 5.84 -6.95 14.88
CA TYR A 158 4.51 -7.50 14.62
C TYR A 158 4.43 -9.02 14.67
N TYR A 159 5.60 -9.70 14.59
CA TYR A 159 5.67 -11.13 14.37
C TYR A 159 6.24 -11.90 15.56
N GLY A 160 6.39 -11.25 16.71
CA GLY A 160 6.84 -11.89 17.94
C GLY A 160 8.29 -12.34 17.90
N LEU A 161 9.16 -11.49 17.38
CA LEU A 161 10.61 -11.71 17.42
C LEU A 161 11.10 -11.75 18.86
N ASN A 162 10.44 -10.98 19.76
CA ASN A 162 10.77 -10.89 21.19
C ASN A 162 12.26 -10.54 21.41
N LEU A 163 12.64 -9.37 20.93
CA LEU A 163 14.00 -8.87 21.03
C LEU A 163 14.49 -8.76 22.50
N PRO A 164 15.80 -9.00 22.79
CA PRO A 164 16.88 -9.21 21.83
C PRO A 164 16.94 -10.64 21.27
N ILE A 165 17.46 -10.76 20.06
CA ILE A 165 17.77 -12.02 19.39
C ILE A 165 19.24 -12.03 18.97
N GLN A 166 19.75 -13.13 18.40
CA GLN A 166 21.16 -13.22 18.01
C GLN A 166 21.53 -12.08 17.03
N GLY A 167 22.51 -11.25 17.43
CA GLY A 167 23.01 -10.11 16.65
C GLY A 167 22.04 -8.92 16.52
N VAL A 168 20.88 -8.93 17.18
CA VAL A 168 19.87 -7.88 17.09
C VAL A 168 19.37 -7.47 18.47
N PRO A 169 19.91 -6.37 19.03
CA PRO A 169 19.51 -5.88 20.35
C PRO A 169 18.14 -5.16 20.33
N SER A 170 17.72 -4.59 19.20
CA SER A 170 16.51 -3.79 19.09
C SER A 170 15.97 -3.72 17.65
N MET A 171 14.76 -3.20 17.48
CA MET A 171 14.16 -2.95 16.17
C MET A 171 14.99 -2.00 15.28
N THR A 172 15.83 -1.16 15.84
CA THR A 172 16.71 -0.26 15.07
C THR A 172 17.57 -1.03 14.08
N THR A 173 18.17 -2.14 14.51
CA THR A 173 19.01 -2.99 13.63
C THR A 173 18.20 -3.55 12.45
N ILE A 174 16.95 -3.96 12.68
CA ILE A 174 16.04 -4.49 11.65
C ILE A 174 15.65 -3.37 10.67
N ARG A 175 15.24 -2.21 11.20
CA ARG A 175 14.86 -1.03 10.39
C ARG A 175 16.00 -0.56 9.49
N GLU A 176 17.21 -0.45 10.01
CA GLU A 176 18.39 -0.11 9.20
C GLU A 176 18.70 -1.17 8.14
N GLY A 177 18.48 -2.43 8.46
CA GLY A 177 18.61 -3.53 7.50
C GLY A 177 17.63 -3.41 6.35
N LEU A 178 16.35 -3.11 6.67
CA LEU A 178 15.30 -2.85 5.68
C LEU A 178 15.56 -1.59 4.86
N ASP A 179 16.01 -0.49 5.47
CA ASP A 179 16.40 0.73 4.74
C ASP A 179 17.45 0.40 3.66
N ARG A 180 18.47 -0.40 4.01
CA ARG A 180 19.53 -0.82 3.06
C ARG A 180 19.02 -1.80 2.01
N LEU A 181 18.14 -2.74 2.39
CA LEU A 181 17.55 -3.70 1.45
C LEU A 181 16.69 -2.99 0.42
N VAL A 182 15.79 -2.10 0.86
CA VAL A 182 14.92 -1.31 -0.02
C VAL A 182 15.74 -0.45 -0.97
N ALA A 183 16.79 0.23 -0.45
CA ALA A 183 17.65 1.06 -1.27
C ALA A 183 18.40 0.26 -2.35
N SER A 184 19.01 -0.86 -1.99
CA SER A 184 19.75 -1.69 -2.96
C SER A 184 18.80 -2.38 -3.95
N ALA A 185 17.70 -2.97 -3.48
CA ALA A 185 16.72 -3.61 -4.34
C ALA A 185 16.08 -2.62 -5.32
N GLY A 186 15.72 -1.44 -4.82
CA GLY A 186 15.13 -0.39 -5.64
C GLY A 186 16.08 0.11 -6.73
N ALA A 187 17.34 0.34 -6.40
CA ALA A 187 18.34 0.77 -7.38
C ALA A 187 18.55 -0.27 -8.48
N GLU A 188 18.73 -1.55 -8.11
CA GLU A 188 18.94 -2.64 -9.08
C GLU A 188 17.72 -2.92 -9.94
N LEU A 189 16.51 -2.90 -9.37
CA LEU A 189 15.26 -3.03 -10.14
C LEU A 189 15.09 -1.88 -11.12
N ASN A 190 15.37 -0.63 -10.69
CA ASN A 190 15.35 0.53 -11.60
C ASN A 190 16.37 0.39 -12.74
N GLY A 191 17.53 -0.21 -12.48
CA GLY A 191 18.56 -0.52 -13.47
C GLY A 191 18.09 -1.43 -14.61
N ILE A 192 17.09 -2.26 -14.36
CA ILE A 192 16.44 -3.13 -15.38
C ILE A 192 15.08 -2.63 -15.84
N GLY A 193 14.71 -1.37 -15.53
CA GLY A 193 13.45 -0.75 -15.92
C GLY A 193 12.23 -1.23 -15.13
N LYS A 194 12.43 -1.80 -13.94
CA LYS A 194 11.37 -2.23 -13.02
C LYS A 194 11.31 -1.30 -11.81
N ILE A 195 10.17 -1.27 -11.11
CA ILE A 195 10.00 -0.46 -9.90
C ILE A 195 9.93 -1.30 -8.64
N LEU A 196 10.27 -0.67 -7.51
CA LEU A 196 10.00 -1.21 -6.17
C LEU A 196 8.98 -0.32 -5.47
N VAL A 197 7.93 -0.96 -4.97
CA VAL A 197 6.83 -0.34 -4.20
C VAL A 197 6.74 -1.07 -2.86
N PRO A 198 7.49 -0.68 -1.83
CA PRO A 198 7.42 -1.32 -0.53
C PRO A 198 6.05 -1.12 0.14
N ASN A 199 5.59 -2.09 0.91
CA ASN A 199 4.52 -1.91 1.88
C ASN A 199 5.07 -1.15 3.09
N ILE A 200 4.96 0.17 3.05
CA ILE A 200 5.46 1.09 4.07
C ILE A 200 4.36 1.27 5.14
N ALA A 201 3.80 0.15 5.59
CA ALA A 201 2.73 0.17 6.58
C ALA A 201 3.14 0.98 7.82
N GLU A 202 2.22 1.82 8.28
CA GLU A 202 2.47 2.76 9.37
C GLU A 202 3.66 3.70 9.12
N SER A 203 3.81 4.19 7.89
CA SER A 203 4.86 5.13 7.49
C SER A 203 4.99 6.35 8.42
N ARG A 204 3.89 6.72 9.10
CA ARG A 204 3.82 7.78 10.10
C ARG A 204 4.68 7.56 11.34
N LEU A 205 5.12 6.33 11.61
CA LEU A 205 5.88 6.00 12.82
C LEU A 205 7.34 6.38 12.74
N ARG A 206 7.86 6.68 11.54
CA ARG A 206 9.25 7.08 11.39
C ARG A 206 9.40 8.19 10.34
N TRP A 207 9.90 9.36 10.79
CA TRP A 207 10.10 10.52 9.92
C TRP A 207 10.96 10.22 8.71
N GLY A 208 10.50 10.65 7.55
CA GLY A 208 11.20 10.52 6.27
C GLY A 208 11.23 9.09 5.69
N LYS A 209 10.58 8.10 6.34
CA LYS A 209 10.56 6.73 5.81
C LYS A 209 9.83 6.67 4.46
N TRP A 210 8.66 7.31 4.36
CA TRP A 210 7.89 7.30 3.12
C TRP A 210 8.71 7.81 1.93
N GLU A 211 9.38 8.95 2.07
CA GLU A 211 10.19 9.52 0.98
C GLU A 211 11.36 8.62 0.60
N ARG A 212 12.06 8.06 1.58
CA ARG A 212 13.20 7.19 1.32
C ARG A 212 12.81 5.90 0.65
N HIS A 213 11.77 5.23 1.16
CA HIS A 213 11.38 3.91 0.68
C HIS A 213 10.54 3.98 -0.60
N SER A 214 9.73 5.02 -0.81
CA SER A 214 9.00 5.23 -2.05
C SER A 214 9.84 5.81 -3.19
N ALA A 215 11.13 6.07 -2.96
CA ALA A 215 12.00 6.70 -3.96
C ALA A 215 12.16 5.91 -5.27
N TYR A 216 11.99 4.60 -5.20
CA TYR A 216 12.31 3.66 -6.28
C TYR A 216 11.12 3.23 -7.15
N GLY A 217 9.99 3.90 -7.03
CA GLY A 217 8.82 3.64 -7.85
C GLY A 217 7.49 3.92 -7.17
N GLY A 218 7.48 4.05 -5.85
CA GLY A 218 6.29 4.35 -5.07
C GLY A 218 6.23 3.63 -3.74
N GLY A 219 5.09 3.75 -3.08
CA GLY A 219 4.85 3.13 -1.78
C GLY A 219 3.42 2.61 -1.65
N PHE A 220 3.25 1.63 -0.82
CA PHE A 220 1.97 1.09 -0.41
C PHE A 220 1.77 1.36 1.09
N GLU A 221 0.68 2.02 1.46
CA GLU A 221 0.25 2.18 2.86
C GLU A 221 -0.96 1.27 3.09
N GLU A 222 -0.68 0.11 3.66
CA GLU A 222 -1.70 -0.90 3.94
C GLU A 222 -2.66 -0.47 5.06
N VAL A 223 -2.21 0.43 5.91
CA VAL A 223 -2.95 0.88 7.10
C VAL A 223 -3.51 2.29 6.89
N TRP A 224 -3.94 2.59 5.67
CA TRP A 224 -4.61 3.85 5.41
C TRP A 224 -5.93 3.92 6.18
N LEU A 225 -6.02 4.84 7.12
CA LEU A 225 -7.15 5.11 7.99
C LEU A 225 -7.54 3.98 8.98
N GLY A 226 -6.74 2.92 9.12
CA GLY A 226 -6.95 1.88 10.14
C GLY A 226 -6.46 0.49 9.76
N TRP A 227 -6.31 -0.38 10.77
CA TRP A 227 -5.98 -1.80 10.60
C TRP A 227 -7.22 -2.65 10.38
N GLY A 228 -8.16 -2.56 11.29
CA GLY A 228 -9.38 -3.34 11.32
C GLY A 228 -10.64 -2.49 11.18
N PRO A 229 -11.80 -3.11 11.11
CA PRO A 229 -13.07 -2.45 10.78
C PRO A 229 -13.48 -1.35 11.75
N ASN A 230 -12.98 -1.38 12.98
CA ASN A 230 -13.28 -0.37 14.01
C ASN A 230 -12.01 0.32 14.54
N ASP A 231 -10.88 0.06 13.94
CA ASP A 231 -9.60 0.65 14.33
C ASP A 231 -9.33 1.88 13.47
N TYR A 232 -10.04 2.95 13.76
CA TYR A 232 -9.79 4.25 13.17
C TYR A 232 -8.60 4.89 13.87
N LEU A 233 -7.42 4.66 13.32
CA LEU A 233 -6.22 5.24 13.88
C LEU A 233 -6.39 6.75 14.01
N ALA A 234 -6.12 7.29 15.19
CA ALA A 234 -5.98 8.73 15.37
C ALA A 234 -4.91 9.32 14.41
N SER A 235 -4.08 8.48 13.91
CA SER A 235 -2.96 8.79 13.07
C SER A 235 -3.24 9.08 11.60
N PRO A 236 -4.33 8.66 10.93
CA PRO A 236 -4.63 9.24 9.62
C PRO A 236 -4.68 10.75 9.72
N TYR A 237 -5.27 11.23 10.80
CA TYR A 237 -5.29 12.64 11.11
C TYR A 237 -3.88 13.21 11.32
N ALA A 238 -3.03 12.49 12.03
CA ALA A 238 -1.64 12.88 12.25
C ALA A 238 -0.82 12.79 10.95
N VAL A 239 -1.01 11.77 10.14
CA VAL A 239 -0.42 11.65 8.79
C VAL A 239 -0.84 12.84 7.92
N MET A 240 -2.08 13.26 8.03
CA MET A 240 -2.62 14.37 7.25
C MET A 240 -2.20 15.75 7.74
N GLN A 241 -2.17 15.96 9.03
CA GLN A 241 -1.76 17.24 9.63
C GLN A 241 -0.25 17.37 9.81
N GLY A 242 0.44 16.28 9.88
CA GLY A 242 1.88 16.22 9.96
C GLY A 242 2.49 16.68 11.26
N ARG A 243 1.98 17.77 11.82
CA ARG A 243 2.57 18.48 12.95
C ARG A 243 2.59 17.70 14.27
N ASP A 244 1.57 16.88 14.50
CA ASP A 244 1.43 16.21 15.79
C ASP A 244 2.38 15.03 15.89
N ILE A 245 2.60 14.34 14.78
CA ILE A 245 3.62 13.32 14.66
C ILE A 245 5.01 13.96 14.75
N ALA A 246 5.24 15.04 14.04
CA ALA A 246 6.53 15.73 14.06
C ALA A 246 6.91 16.26 15.44
N ARG A 247 5.93 16.65 16.25
CA ARG A 247 6.17 17.27 17.58
C ARG A 247 6.17 16.28 18.73
N GLY A 248 5.32 15.27 18.68
CA GLY A 248 5.04 14.47 19.85
C GLY A 248 5.57 13.04 19.84
N SER A 249 5.57 12.38 18.70
CA SER A 249 5.88 10.95 18.61
C SER A 249 7.12 10.61 17.81
N GLY A 250 7.76 11.57 17.18
CA GLY A 250 8.85 11.31 16.23
C GLY A 250 8.41 10.53 14.99
N GLY A 251 7.08 10.46 14.75
CA GLY A 251 6.51 9.75 13.63
C GLY A 251 6.71 10.47 12.30
N ASP A 252 6.52 9.74 11.24
CA ASP A 252 6.65 10.23 9.87
C ASP A 252 5.37 10.89 9.38
N VAL A 253 5.49 12.13 8.93
CA VAL A 253 4.40 12.91 8.34
C VAL A 253 4.48 12.94 6.81
N SER A 254 5.49 12.32 6.27
CA SER A 254 5.85 12.47 4.86
C SER A 254 4.76 11.95 3.92
N LEU A 255 4.03 10.90 4.29
CA LEU A 255 2.90 10.43 3.49
C LEU A 255 1.82 11.51 3.39
N GLY A 256 1.42 12.13 4.50
CA GLY A 256 0.44 13.22 4.50
C GLY A 256 0.91 14.42 3.69
N VAL A 257 2.16 14.85 3.87
CA VAL A 257 2.78 15.93 3.09
C VAL A 257 2.86 15.55 1.61
N TYR A 258 3.28 14.34 1.31
CA TYR A 258 3.34 13.82 -0.06
C TYR A 258 1.96 13.84 -0.73
N LEU A 259 0.93 13.29 -0.09
CA LEU A 259 -0.43 13.26 -0.63
C LEU A 259 -1.02 14.65 -0.82
N THR A 260 -0.81 15.57 0.13
CA THR A 260 -1.31 16.95 0.00
C THR A 260 -0.61 17.74 -1.09
N GLY A 261 0.65 17.40 -1.39
CA GLY A 261 1.44 17.99 -2.47
C GLY A 261 1.17 17.43 -3.85
N LEU A 262 0.46 16.29 -3.96
CA LEU A 262 0.14 15.67 -5.24
C LEU A 262 -0.75 16.58 -6.08
N LYS A 263 -0.29 16.85 -7.29
CA LYS A 263 -1.10 17.49 -8.33
C LYS A 263 -1.46 16.44 -9.38
N ARG A 264 -2.74 16.33 -9.66
CA ARG A 264 -3.24 15.44 -10.69
C ARG A 264 -2.62 15.79 -12.06
N GLY A 265 -2.01 14.79 -12.71
CA GLY A 265 -1.36 14.98 -14.01
C GLY A 265 -0.02 15.69 -13.98
N ALA A 266 0.54 16.01 -12.81
CA ALA A 266 1.85 16.64 -12.71
C ALA A 266 2.96 15.61 -13.11
N SER A 267 3.75 15.97 -14.14
CA SER A 267 4.81 15.13 -14.69
C SER A 267 5.98 14.83 -13.73
N THR A 268 6.10 15.62 -12.66
CA THR A 268 7.18 15.48 -11.68
C THR A 268 6.90 14.41 -10.61
N GLN A 269 5.66 13.91 -10.53
CA GLN A 269 5.26 12.94 -9.52
C GLN A 269 4.94 11.59 -10.19
N LYS A 270 5.99 10.86 -10.49
CA LYS A 270 5.97 9.60 -11.24
C LYS A 270 5.94 8.36 -10.34
N LYS A 271 5.47 8.50 -9.09
CA LYS A 271 5.49 7.41 -8.11
C LYS A 271 4.09 6.87 -7.87
N VAL A 272 4.00 5.55 -7.87
CA VAL A 272 2.77 4.84 -7.50
C VAL A 272 2.53 5.02 -6.01
N THR A 273 1.34 5.43 -5.62
CA THR A 273 0.87 5.41 -4.23
C THR A 273 -0.35 4.51 -4.15
N ILE A 274 -0.25 3.46 -3.36
CA ILE A 274 -1.35 2.53 -3.13
C ILE A 274 -1.78 2.69 -1.67
N LEU A 275 -3.09 2.87 -1.47
CA LEU A 275 -3.70 2.99 -0.16
C LEU A 275 -4.67 1.82 0.06
N ARG A 276 -4.64 1.20 1.22
CA ARG A 276 -5.64 0.18 1.58
C ARG A 276 -6.34 0.60 2.87
N THR A 277 -7.68 0.52 2.85
CA THR A 277 -8.52 0.71 4.03
C THR A 277 -9.25 -0.59 4.38
N PRO A 278 -9.51 -0.89 5.66
CA PRO A 278 -10.29 -2.06 6.04
C PRO A 278 -11.77 -1.89 5.67
N LEU A 279 -12.44 -2.99 5.34
CA LEU A 279 -13.91 -3.04 5.26
C LEU A 279 -14.52 -3.06 6.66
N SER A 280 -15.73 -2.53 6.79
CA SER A 280 -16.47 -2.44 8.05
C SER A 280 -17.66 -3.40 8.17
N ASP A 281 -18.08 -4.01 7.07
CA ASP A 281 -19.35 -4.75 6.93
C ASP A 281 -20.61 -3.89 7.13
N ARG A 282 -20.44 -2.58 7.32
CA ARG A 282 -21.55 -1.62 7.39
C ARG A 282 -21.74 -0.98 6.02
N LYS A 283 -22.97 -0.92 5.57
CA LYS A 283 -23.31 -0.34 4.27
C LYS A 283 -23.88 1.06 4.41
N SER A 284 -23.43 1.95 3.57
CA SER A 284 -24.05 3.27 3.43
C SER A 284 -25.52 3.13 3.01
N PRO A 285 -26.45 3.74 3.72
CA PRO A 285 -27.87 3.69 3.33
C PRO A 285 -28.15 4.41 2.01
N LEU A 286 -27.24 5.27 1.56
CA LEU A 286 -27.41 6.05 0.33
C LEU A 286 -26.94 5.28 -0.91
N THR A 287 -25.84 4.53 -0.81
CA THR A 287 -25.18 3.94 -1.98
C THR A 287 -25.03 2.42 -1.89
N GLY A 288 -25.20 1.82 -0.71
CA GLY A 288 -24.95 0.40 -0.48
C GLY A 288 -23.47 0.03 -0.41
N THR A 289 -22.58 0.99 -0.59
CA THR A 289 -21.13 0.80 -0.48
C THR A 289 -20.70 0.68 0.98
N ASP A 290 -19.65 -0.08 1.27
CA ASP A 290 -19.08 -0.20 2.61
C ASP A 290 -18.67 1.17 3.15
N GLU A 291 -19.01 1.47 4.41
CA GLU A 291 -18.77 2.78 5.02
C GLU A 291 -17.29 3.10 5.20
N ASN A 292 -16.46 2.09 5.52
CA ASN A 292 -15.01 2.30 5.61
C ASN A 292 -14.38 2.50 4.25
N PHE A 293 -14.92 1.86 3.19
CA PHE A 293 -14.46 2.14 1.85
C PHE A 293 -14.73 3.60 1.46
N LEU A 294 -15.93 4.10 1.72
CA LEU A 294 -16.26 5.52 1.50
C LEU A 294 -15.38 6.45 2.34
N TYR A 295 -15.12 6.09 3.59
CA TYR A 295 -14.21 6.85 4.45
C TYR A 295 -12.79 6.91 3.87
N GLY A 296 -12.25 5.77 3.45
CA GLY A 296 -10.94 5.70 2.81
C GLY A 296 -10.88 6.46 1.48
N LEU A 297 -11.93 6.35 0.67
CA LEU A 297 -12.04 7.04 -0.62
C LEU A 297 -12.16 8.56 -0.45
N ALA A 298 -12.92 9.03 0.54
CA ALA A 298 -12.97 10.45 0.87
C ALA A 298 -11.60 10.96 1.30
N GLY A 299 -10.87 10.20 2.13
CA GLY A 299 -9.49 10.50 2.49
C GLY A 299 -8.55 10.55 1.27
N PHE A 300 -8.68 9.59 0.36
CA PHE A 300 -7.94 9.58 -0.91
C PHE A 300 -8.17 10.88 -1.71
N TRP A 301 -9.42 11.32 -1.86
CA TRP A 301 -9.73 12.55 -2.57
C TRP A 301 -9.27 13.79 -1.82
N VAL A 302 -9.56 13.89 -0.54
CA VAL A 302 -9.20 15.07 0.26
C VAL A 302 -7.69 15.29 0.28
N PHE A 303 -6.88 14.23 0.45
CA PHE A 303 -5.43 14.35 0.62
C PHE A 303 -4.62 14.15 -0.65
N GLY A 304 -5.04 13.29 -1.53
CA GLY A 304 -4.21 12.90 -2.65
C GLY A 304 -4.85 13.05 -4.02
N GLY A 305 -5.92 12.39 -4.30
CA GLY A 305 -6.67 12.40 -5.59
C GLY A 305 -5.83 12.46 -6.87
N GLY A 306 -4.57 12.08 -6.81
CA GLY A 306 -3.58 12.31 -7.84
C GLY A 306 -3.52 11.22 -8.90
N ALA A 307 -2.84 11.52 -10.00
CA ALA A 307 -2.74 10.65 -11.18
C ALA A 307 -2.00 9.32 -10.92
N PHE A 308 -1.30 9.20 -9.80
CA PHE A 308 -0.46 8.03 -9.49
C PHE A 308 -0.89 7.30 -8.22
N THR A 309 -2.12 7.53 -7.76
CA THR A 309 -2.63 6.97 -6.51
C THR A 309 -3.79 6.03 -6.80
N GLY A 310 -3.77 4.85 -6.19
CA GLY A 310 -4.86 3.89 -6.22
C GLY A 310 -5.32 3.53 -4.82
N ILE A 311 -6.60 3.23 -4.65
CA ILE A 311 -7.18 2.82 -3.38
C ILE A 311 -7.84 1.45 -3.47
N SER A 312 -7.68 0.67 -2.41
CA SER A 312 -8.34 -0.61 -2.19
C SER A 312 -9.01 -0.65 -0.83
N ALA A 313 -9.99 -1.54 -0.66
CA ALA A 313 -10.57 -1.88 0.62
C ALA A 313 -10.74 -3.39 0.72
N THR A 314 -10.13 -3.99 1.74
CA THR A 314 -10.22 -5.43 2.02
C THR A 314 -10.25 -5.65 3.52
N HIS A 315 -10.80 -6.78 3.96
CA HIS A 315 -10.48 -7.26 5.30
C HIS A 315 -8.99 -7.61 5.38
N HIS A 316 -8.41 -7.50 6.57
CA HIS A 316 -7.03 -7.93 6.78
C HIS A 316 -6.91 -9.43 6.47
N ASP A 317 -5.86 -9.81 5.76
CA ASP A 317 -5.60 -11.18 5.27
C ASP A 317 -6.64 -11.77 4.29
N ALA A 318 -7.61 -10.97 3.80
CA ALA A 318 -8.60 -11.39 2.80
C ALA A 318 -8.23 -10.92 1.37
N TYR A 319 -7.02 -11.23 0.95
CA TYR A 319 -6.43 -10.70 -0.28
C TYR A 319 -6.75 -11.51 -1.56
N ASP A 320 -7.75 -12.37 -1.52
CA ASP A 320 -8.31 -13.03 -2.71
C ASP A 320 -9.53 -12.28 -3.27
N GLU A 321 -9.98 -11.24 -2.58
CA GLU A 321 -11.18 -10.46 -2.95
C GLU A 321 -10.90 -9.48 -4.08
N ILE A 322 -11.96 -9.06 -4.75
CA ILE A 322 -11.95 -8.01 -5.78
C ILE A 322 -12.79 -6.82 -5.31
N PRO A 323 -12.35 -6.07 -4.30
CA PRO A 323 -13.15 -5.00 -3.71
C PRO A 323 -13.43 -3.92 -4.73
N HIS A 324 -14.69 -3.54 -4.83
CA HIS A 324 -15.12 -2.49 -5.74
C HIS A 324 -16.24 -1.64 -5.14
N ALA A 325 -16.23 -0.36 -5.46
CA ALA A 325 -17.29 0.58 -5.17
C ALA A 325 -17.60 1.38 -6.42
N PRO A 326 -18.88 1.59 -6.77
CA PRO A 326 -19.26 2.45 -7.91
C PRO A 326 -18.63 3.84 -7.85
N GLU A 327 -18.41 4.36 -6.65
CA GLU A 327 -17.80 5.65 -6.38
C GLU A 327 -16.34 5.74 -6.87
N LEU A 328 -15.64 4.63 -7.08
CA LEU A 328 -14.33 4.59 -7.73
C LEU A 328 -14.34 5.04 -9.18
N THR A 329 -15.53 5.11 -9.80
CA THR A 329 -15.70 5.60 -11.16
C THR A 329 -15.91 7.12 -11.22
N PHE A 330 -16.08 7.79 -10.08
CA PHE A 330 -16.33 9.23 -10.03
C PHE A 330 -15.03 10.00 -10.17
N ASP A 331 -14.97 10.79 -11.21
CA ASP A 331 -13.87 11.68 -11.43
C ASP A 331 -14.21 13.10 -10.97
N LEU A 332 -13.77 13.46 -9.77
CA LEU A 332 -14.01 14.79 -9.20
C LEU A 332 -13.21 15.91 -9.90
N GLY A 333 -12.35 15.56 -10.84
CA GLY A 333 -11.51 16.55 -11.54
C GLY A 333 -10.30 16.98 -10.73
N ASP A 334 -9.72 18.10 -11.12
CA ASP A 334 -8.57 18.67 -10.44
C ASP A 334 -8.99 19.40 -9.16
N ALA A 335 -8.09 19.44 -8.18
CA ALA A 335 -8.33 20.18 -6.96
C ALA A 335 -8.47 21.68 -7.27
N ALA A 336 -9.63 22.26 -6.94
CA ALA A 336 -9.92 23.68 -7.13
C ALA A 336 -9.38 24.55 -5.98
N GLY A 337 -8.90 23.91 -4.89
CA GLY A 337 -8.35 24.60 -3.73
C GLY A 337 -7.55 23.68 -2.82
N GLY A 338 -7.04 24.25 -1.73
CA GLY A 338 -6.39 23.53 -0.65
C GLY A 338 -7.40 22.77 0.21
N ILE A 339 -6.87 21.96 1.14
CA ILE A 339 -7.68 21.30 2.16
C ILE A 339 -8.16 22.33 3.16
N VAL A 340 -9.46 22.30 3.44
CA VAL A 340 -10.08 23.12 4.49
C VAL A 340 -10.30 22.24 5.71
N VAL A 341 -9.77 22.66 6.85
CA VAL A 341 -9.88 21.94 8.13
C VAL A 341 -10.79 22.70 9.09
N GLN A 342 -11.84 22.07 9.55
CA GLN A 342 -12.77 22.60 10.56
C GLN A 342 -12.93 21.57 11.69
N GLY A 343 -12.18 21.73 12.75
CA GLY A 343 -12.12 20.75 13.85
C GLY A 343 -11.60 19.41 13.33
N THR A 344 -12.43 18.37 13.42
CA THR A 344 -12.12 17.02 12.93
C THR A 344 -12.55 16.76 11.48
N VAL A 345 -13.15 17.75 10.85
CA VAL A 345 -13.60 17.63 9.45
C VAL A 345 -12.57 18.23 8.52
N GLN A 346 -12.20 17.48 7.50
CA GLN A 346 -11.37 17.92 6.39
C GLN A 346 -12.20 17.85 5.10
N THR A 347 -12.14 18.92 4.32
CA THR A 347 -12.86 19.00 3.05
C THR A 347 -11.95 19.50 1.94
N ARG A 348 -12.28 19.14 0.70
CA ARG A 348 -11.61 19.67 -0.48
C ARG A 348 -12.59 19.82 -1.62
N THR A 349 -12.50 20.94 -2.34
CA THR A 349 -13.28 21.21 -3.54
C THR A 349 -12.45 20.85 -4.78
N PHE A 350 -13.11 20.27 -5.75
CA PHE A 350 -12.58 19.90 -7.05
C PHE A 350 -13.36 20.61 -8.16
N THR A 351 -12.84 20.57 -9.38
CA THR A 351 -13.48 21.22 -10.53
C THR A 351 -14.84 20.64 -10.89
N ARG A 352 -15.10 19.37 -10.49
CA ARG A 352 -16.34 18.65 -10.77
C ARG A 352 -16.97 18.01 -9.52
N GLY A 353 -16.49 18.33 -8.34
CA GLY A 353 -17.00 17.68 -7.15
C GLY A 353 -16.43 18.24 -5.85
N TRP A 354 -16.74 17.54 -4.78
CA TRP A 354 -16.33 17.85 -3.43
C TRP A 354 -16.20 16.55 -2.63
N ALA A 355 -15.27 16.55 -1.70
CA ALA A 355 -15.11 15.44 -0.77
C ALA A 355 -14.95 15.95 0.66
N ALA A 356 -15.45 15.20 1.62
CA ALA A 356 -15.35 15.51 3.03
C ALA A 356 -15.08 14.25 3.87
N LEU A 357 -14.32 14.44 4.94
CA LEU A 357 -13.91 13.39 5.85
C LEU A 357 -14.01 13.90 7.28
N ASN A 358 -14.74 13.18 8.14
CA ASN A 358 -14.75 13.42 9.58
C ASN A 358 -13.89 12.37 10.28
N THR A 359 -12.71 12.77 10.77
CA THR A 359 -11.77 11.89 11.47
C THR A 359 -12.03 11.82 12.97
N GLY A 360 -13.03 12.53 13.47
CA GLY A 360 -13.39 12.58 14.87
C GLY A 360 -14.37 11.48 15.30
N SER A 361 -14.53 11.34 16.60
CA SER A 361 -15.44 10.38 17.25
C SER A 361 -16.83 10.94 17.52
N LYS A 362 -17.17 12.12 16.98
CA LYS A 362 -18.48 12.76 17.16
C LYS A 362 -19.03 13.19 15.81
N ASP A 363 -20.33 13.23 15.70
CA ASP A 363 -21.04 13.73 14.54
C ASP A 363 -20.83 15.25 14.38
N VAL A 364 -20.67 15.72 13.16
CA VAL A 364 -20.43 17.12 12.84
C VAL A 364 -21.29 17.53 11.64
N THR A 365 -22.04 18.63 11.77
CA THR A 365 -22.75 19.21 10.63
C THR A 365 -21.79 20.00 9.76
N VAL A 366 -21.79 19.68 8.46
CA VAL A 366 -20.94 20.33 7.46
C VAL A 366 -21.75 21.08 6.44
N LYS A 367 -21.21 22.21 5.97
CA LYS A 367 -21.78 22.94 4.83
C LYS A 367 -21.27 22.31 3.54
N VAL A 368 -22.16 22.18 2.57
CA VAL A 368 -21.90 21.60 1.26
C VAL A 368 -21.89 22.73 0.22
N PRO A 369 -20.94 22.73 -0.72
CA PRO A 369 -20.99 23.65 -1.85
C PRO A 369 -22.31 23.54 -2.63
N SER A 370 -22.81 24.63 -3.20
CA SER A 370 -24.00 24.65 -4.02
C SER A 370 -23.81 23.86 -5.33
N ASN A 371 -24.93 23.40 -5.89
CA ASN A 371 -24.97 22.74 -7.20
C ASN A 371 -24.26 21.39 -7.30
N LEU A 372 -24.11 20.68 -6.17
CA LEU A 372 -23.65 19.30 -6.17
C LEU A 372 -24.83 18.32 -6.28
N VAL A 373 -24.57 17.19 -6.91
CA VAL A 373 -25.45 16.04 -6.95
C VAL A 373 -24.74 14.82 -6.35
N ASP A 374 -25.51 13.89 -5.80
CA ASP A 374 -24.99 12.61 -5.33
C ASP A 374 -24.78 11.61 -6.49
N ALA A 375 -24.32 10.42 -6.16
CA ALA A 375 -24.11 9.33 -7.11
C ALA A 375 -25.35 8.92 -7.91
N ALA A 376 -26.54 9.21 -7.41
CA ALA A 376 -27.81 8.96 -8.08
C ALA A 376 -28.35 10.18 -8.83
N ASN A 377 -27.52 11.19 -9.03
CA ASN A 377 -27.85 12.46 -9.72
C ASN A 377 -28.94 13.28 -9.02
N ARG A 378 -29.08 13.14 -7.70
CA ARG A 378 -30.03 13.90 -6.87
C ARG A 378 -29.32 15.11 -6.25
N PRO A 379 -29.99 16.28 -6.16
CA PRO A 379 -29.42 17.43 -5.48
C PRO A 379 -29.00 17.13 -4.04
N VAL A 380 -27.78 17.52 -3.68
CA VAL A 380 -27.27 17.39 -2.31
C VAL A 380 -27.77 18.57 -1.46
N PRO A 381 -28.24 18.35 -0.21
CA PRO A 381 -28.60 19.44 0.69
C PRO A 381 -27.43 20.40 0.94
N SER A 382 -27.73 21.67 1.23
CA SER A 382 -26.70 22.69 1.54
C SER A 382 -25.90 22.41 2.82
N SER A 383 -26.37 21.49 3.65
CA SER A 383 -25.68 20.95 4.80
C SER A 383 -26.18 19.56 5.13
N PHE A 384 -25.32 18.73 5.72
CA PHE A 384 -25.71 17.45 6.30
C PHE A 384 -24.79 17.08 7.45
N THR A 385 -25.17 16.07 8.22
CA THR A 385 -24.36 15.58 9.34
C THR A 385 -23.46 14.45 8.84
N LEU A 386 -22.14 14.68 8.94
CA LEU A 386 -21.13 13.63 8.85
C LEU A 386 -21.04 12.96 10.22
N ARG A 387 -21.31 11.67 10.26
CA ARG A 387 -21.12 10.87 11.47
C ARG A 387 -19.64 10.75 11.83
N ALA A 388 -19.38 10.29 13.04
CA ALA A 388 -18.04 9.89 13.46
C ALA A 388 -17.43 8.93 12.42
N HIS A 389 -16.18 9.17 12.03
CA HIS A 389 -15.43 8.36 11.06
C HIS A 389 -16.18 8.10 9.75
N GLN A 390 -16.83 9.12 9.21
CA GLN A 390 -17.55 9.05 7.94
C GLN A 390 -16.85 9.90 6.87
N GLY A 391 -16.88 9.38 5.63
CA GLY A 391 -16.45 10.09 4.43
C GLY A 391 -17.56 10.18 3.38
N VAL A 392 -17.53 11.19 2.58
CA VAL A 392 -18.41 11.44 1.44
C VAL A 392 -17.65 12.08 0.29
#